data_489a2429ffdc762d77464f4996a201aa
#
_entry.id   489a2429ffdc762d77464f4996a201aa
#
_cell.length_a   1.000
_cell.length_b   1.000
_cell.length_c   1.000
_cell.angle_alpha   90.00
_cell.angle_beta   90.00
_cell.angle_gamma   90.00
#
_symmetry.space_group_name_H-M   'P 1'
#
loop_
_entity.id
_entity.type
_entity.pdbx_description
1 polymer ?
#
loop_
_entity_poly.entity_id
_entity_poly.type
_entity_poly.pdbx_seq_one_letter_code
_entity_poly.pdbx_strand_id
1 'polypeptide(L)'
;MTWNIYLSGEIHTEWRDEIKKEASKEKMNINFTEPVTNHEFSDDCGVVLTGPEDNKFWHDHKGAKINAIRTRNHIENADIVIVRFGDKYKQWNAAFDAGYASALGIPIITIHDASNQHALKEIDAASLAVVSRFYLFLNT
;
A
#
# COMPACT_ATOMS: atom_id res chain seq x y z
N MET A 1 -7.65 1.33 -22.68
CA MET A 1 -7.71 1.94 -21.34
C MET A 1 -6.72 1.24 -20.42
N THR A 2 -5.91 1.97 -19.66
CA THR A 2 -4.97 1.42 -18.70
C THR A 2 -5.42 1.79 -17.30
N TRP A 3 -5.55 0.81 -16.42
CA TRP A 3 -5.87 1.03 -15.02
C TRP A 3 -4.60 1.34 -14.22
N ASN A 4 -4.66 2.37 -13.38
CA ASN A 4 -3.59 2.68 -12.43
C ASN A 4 -3.97 2.12 -11.04
N ILE A 5 -3.20 1.17 -10.54
CA ILE A 5 -3.46 0.52 -9.25
C ILE A 5 -2.26 0.71 -8.33
N TYR A 6 -2.52 1.29 -7.16
CA TYR A 6 -1.52 1.42 -6.10
C TYR A 6 -1.60 0.25 -5.13
N LEU A 7 -0.46 -0.40 -4.88
CA LEU A 7 -0.32 -1.55 -3.99
C LEU A 7 0.27 -1.12 -2.65
N SER A 8 -0.60 -0.80 -1.68
CA SER A 8 -0.23 -0.39 -0.33
C SER A 8 -0.18 -1.57 0.64
N GLY A 9 0.55 -1.42 1.72
CA GLY A 9 0.50 -2.35 2.83
C GLY A 9 1.81 -3.05 3.13
N GLU A 10 1.74 -4.27 3.67
CA GLU A 10 2.89 -4.99 4.19
C GLU A 10 3.99 -5.20 3.14
N ILE A 11 5.23 -5.21 3.60
CA ILE A 11 6.43 -5.23 2.74
C ILE A 11 7.31 -6.47 2.96
N HIS A 12 6.80 -7.48 3.67
CA HIS A 12 7.60 -8.63 4.12
C HIS A 12 7.36 -9.90 3.29
N THR A 13 6.38 -9.91 2.40
CA THR A 13 6.08 -11.03 1.50
C THR A 13 6.08 -10.58 0.04
N GLU A 14 6.01 -11.53 -0.88
CA GLU A 14 6.04 -11.27 -2.33
C GLU A 14 4.64 -11.04 -2.94
N TRP A 15 3.66 -10.68 -2.14
CA TRP A 15 2.29 -10.54 -2.58
C TRP A 15 2.11 -9.56 -3.76
N ARG A 16 2.94 -8.52 -3.83
CA ARG A 16 2.90 -7.58 -4.95
C ARG A 16 3.33 -8.22 -6.26
N ASP A 17 4.39 -9.02 -6.21
CA ASP A 17 4.89 -9.74 -7.38
C ASP A 17 3.90 -10.80 -7.84
N GLU A 18 3.22 -11.48 -6.91
CA GLU A 18 2.15 -12.43 -7.21
C GLU A 18 1.00 -11.74 -7.95
N ILE A 19 0.55 -10.58 -7.48
CA ILE A 19 -0.49 -9.76 -8.15
C ILE A 19 -0.10 -9.41 -9.57
N LYS A 20 1.09 -8.85 -9.75
CA LYS A 20 1.58 -8.43 -11.06
C LYS A 20 1.67 -9.61 -12.02
N LYS A 21 2.14 -10.76 -11.54
CA LYS A 21 2.26 -11.98 -12.31
C LYS A 21 0.90 -12.49 -12.79
N GLU A 22 -0.09 -12.55 -11.90
CA GLU A 22 -1.43 -13.00 -12.27
C GLU A 22 -2.11 -12.02 -13.23
N ALA A 23 -2.01 -10.72 -12.99
CA ALA A 23 -2.53 -9.71 -13.91
C ALA A 23 -1.92 -9.83 -15.32
N SER A 24 -0.63 -10.15 -15.38
CA SER A 24 0.08 -10.38 -16.65
C SER A 24 -0.42 -11.64 -17.37
N LYS A 25 -0.66 -12.72 -16.65
CA LYS A 25 -1.23 -13.97 -17.23
C LYS A 25 -2.61 -13.71 -17.85
N GLU A 26 -3.43 -12.93 -17.16
CA GLU A 26 -4.77 -12.56 -17.62
C GLU A 26 -4.76 -11.44 -18.66
N LYS A 27 -3.57 -10.99 -19.09
CA LYS A 27 -3.37 -9.91 -20.08
C LYS A 27 -4.11 -8.63 -19.71
N MET A 28 -4.21 -8.34 -18.42
CA MET A 28 -4.83 -7.11 -17.94
C MET A 28 -3.92 -5.92 -18.21
N ASN A 29 -4.48 -4.84 -18.71
CA ASN A 29 -3.74 -3.61 -18.98
C ASN A 29 -3.70 -2.73 -17.72
N ILE A 30 -2.76 -3.02 -16.82
CA ILE A 30 -2.63 -2.35 -15.52
C ILE A 30 -1.23 -1.76 -15.38
N ASN A 31 -1.19 -0.53 -14.91
CA ASN A 31 0.01 0.12 -14.41
C ASN A 31 0.01 0.06 -12.88
N PHE A 32 0.92 -0.72 -12.31
CA PHE A 32 1.07 -0.83 -10.86
C PHE A 32 2.07 0.17 -10.32
N THR A 33 1.72 0.81 -9.21
CA THR A 33 2.62 1.60 -8.39
C THR A 33 2.64 1.04 -6.96
N GLU A 34 3.73 1.26 -6.24
CA GLU A 34 3.95 0.69 -4.92
C GLU A 34 4.89 1.58 -4.11
N PRO A 35 4.94 1.43 -2.77
CA PRO A 35 5.91 2.14 -1.96
C PRO A 35 7.34 1.69 -2.24
N VAL A 36 8.29 2.56 -1.95
CA VAL A 36 9.70 2.20 -1.98
C VAL A 36 9.99 1.30 -0.78
N THR A 37 10.43 0.07 -1.05
CA THR A 37 10.71 -0.94 -0.01
C THR A 37 12.19 -1.11 0.30
N ASN A 38 13.08 -0.56 -0.52
CA ASN A 38 14.50 -0.54 -0.24
C ASN A 38 14.78 0.39 0.94
N HIS A 39 15.47 -0.10 1.97
CA HIS A 39 15.72 0.62 3.22
C HIS A 39 16.43 1.96 2.99
N GLU A 40 17.48 1.99 2.19
CA GLU A 40 18.25 3.19 1.87
C GLU A 40 17.38 4.26 1.21
N PHE A 41 16.54 3.89 0.26
CA PHE A 41 15.69 4.83 -0.45
C PHE A 41 14.37 5.13 0.26
N SER A 42 14.01 4.37 1.28
CA SER A 42 12.80 4.58 2.08
C SER A 42 13.10 5.29 3.41
N ASP A 43 13.90 4.67 4.26
CA ASP A 43 14.12 5.17 5.63
C ASP A 43 15.23 6.23 5.69
N ASP A 44 16.28 6.07 4.91
CA ASP A 44 17.45 6.95 4.95
C ASP A 44 17.42 8.09 3.92
N CYS A 45 16.44 8.09 2.99
CA CYS A 45 16.40 9.09 1.92
C CYS A 45 16.34 10.54 2.43
N GLY A 46 15.71 10.76 3.57
CA GLY A 46 15.59 12.08 4.16
C GLY A 46 16.96 12.65 4.58
N VAL A 47 17.74 11.87 5.33
CA VAL A 47 19.07 12.31 5.78
C VAL A 47 20.08 12.33 4.64
N VAL A 48 19.95 11.49 3.65
CA VAL A 48 20.78 11.53 2.43
C VAL A 48 20.58 12.86 1.69
N LEU A 49 19.34 13.34 1.59
CA LEU A 49 19.03 14.56 0.85
C LEU A 49 19.23 15.85 1.66
N THR A 50 18.97 15.82 2.96
CA THR A 50 18.89 17.02 3.79
C THR A 50 19.88 17.06 4.95
N GLY A 51 20.75 16.07 5.07
CA GLY A 51 21.78 15.99 6.09
C GLY A 51 21.38 15.11 7.29
N PRO A 52 22.39 14.67 8.07
CA PRO A 52 22.20 13.76 9.19
C PRO A 52 21.42 14.39 10.35
N GLU A 53 20.83 13.52 11.17
CA GLU A 53 20.16 13.88 12.41
C GLU A 53 20.67 13.02 13.56
N ASP A 54 20.88 13.62 14.72
CA ASP A 54 21.31 12.92 15.93
C ASP A 54 20.15 12.22 16.63
N ASN A 55 18.92 12.72 16.45
CA ASN A 55 17.71 12.19 17.07
C ASN A 55 17.00 11.25 16.10
N LYS A 56 16.69 10.02 16.56
CA LYS A 56 16.01 9.00 15.77
C LYS A 56 14.66 9.47 15.22
N PHE A 57 13.91 10.23 16.00
CA PHE A 57 12.61 10.77 15.54
C PHE A 57 12.77 11.66 14.30
N TRP A 58 13.75 12.58 14.32
CA TRP A 58 13.97 13.49 13.18
C TRP A 58 14.54 12.77 11.96
N HIS A 59 15.37 11.75 12.18
CA HIS A 59 15.84 10.87 11.12
C HIS A 59 14.67 10.22 10.39
N ASP A 60 13.79 9.56 11.12
CA ASP A 60 12.61 8.89 10.58
C ASP A 60 11.63 9.89 9.96
N HIS A 61 11.46 11.05 10.59
CA HIS A 61 10.56 12.09 10.12
C HIS A 61 10.96 12.65 8.75
N LYS A 62 12.26 12.86 8.52
CA LYS A 62 12.78 13.30 7.22
C LYS A 62 12.45 12.28 6.12
N GLY A 63 12.68 11.02 6.36
CA GLY A 63 12.31 9.94 5.44
C GLY A 63 10.81 9.86 5.21
N ALA A 64 10.04 9.92 6.29
CA ALA A 64 8.58 9.88 6.25
C ALA A 64 7.98 11.04 5.44
N LYS A 65 8.55 12.24 5.52
CA LYS A 65 8.12 13.40 4.72
C LYS A 65 8.27 13.14 3.22
N ILE A 66 9.37 12.56 2.80
CA ILE A 66 9.60 12.22 1.38
C ILE A 66 8.66 11.11 0.95
N ASN A 67 8.51 10.07 1.75
CA ASN A 67 7.59 8.97 1.47
C ASN A 67 6.12 9.43 1.44
N ALA A 68 5.75 10.40 2.26
CA ALA A 68 4.41 10.99 2.23
C ALA A 68 4.11 11.64 0.88
N ILE A 69 5.09 12.34 0.29
CA ILE A 69 4.94 12.93 -1.05
C ILE A 69 4.76 11.83 -2.11
N ARG A 70 5.58 10.80 -2.06
CA ARG A 70 5.51 9.66 -2.99
C ARG A 70 4.16 8.94 -2.90
N THR A 71 3.76 8.58 -1.69
CA THR A 71 2.51 7.87 -1.42
C THR A 71 1.29 8.68 -1.84
N ARG A 72 1.25 9.96 -1.47
CA ARG A 72 0.17 10.87 -1.88
C ARG A 72 0.04 10.92 -3.40
N ASN A 73 1.15 11.10 -4.10
CA ASN A 73 1.14 11.14 -5.56
C ASN A 73 0.61 9.85 -6.17
N HIS A 74 1.02 8.69 -5.65
CA HIS A 74 0.54 7.40 -6.13
C HIS A 74 -0.95 7.20 -5.88
N ILE A 75 -1.43 7.54 -4.69
CA ILE A 75 -2.86 7.39 -4.33
C ILE A 75 -3.71 8.35 -5.17
N GLU A 76 -3.33 9.61 -5.27
CA GLU A 76 -4.10 10.61 -6.03
C GLU A 76 -4.21 10.28 -7.53
N ASN A 77 -3.26 9.55 -8.07
CA ASN A 77 -3.27 9.11 -9.47
C ASN A 77 -3.79 7.69 -9.67
N ALA A 78 -4.20 6.99 -8.61
CA ALA A 78 -4.72 5.64 -8.70
C ALA A 78 -6.21 5.62 -9.06
N ASP A 79 -6.61 4.64 -9.85
CA ASP A 79 -8.02 4.30 -10.08
C ASP A 79 -8.55 3.38 -8.99
N ILE A 80 -7.67 2.53 -8.42
CA ILE A 80 -7.96 1.60 -7.32
C ILE A 80 -6.74 1.52 -6.42
N VAL A 81 -6.96 1.44 -5.11
CA VAL A 81 -5.92 1.17 -4.13
C VAL A 81 -6.16 -0.21 -3.52
N ILE A 82 -5.20 -1.10 -3.63
CA ILE A 82 -5.22 -2.41 -2.98
C ILE A 82 -4.33 -2.31 -1.73
N VAL A 83 -4.91 -2.63 -0.58
CA VAL A 83 -4.22 -2.53 0.71
C VAL A 83 -4.14 -3.91 1.36
N ARG A 84 -2.92 -4.42 1.55
CA ARG A 84 -2.71 -5.68 2.25
C ARG A 84 -2.25 -5.45 3.68
N PHE A 85 -2.97 -6.07 4.61
CA PHE A 85 -2.60 -6.18 6.02
C PHE A 85 -2.06 -7.58 6.29
N GLY A 86 -0.78 -7.65 6.62
CA GLY A 86 -0.10 -8.91 6.94
C GLY A 86 -0.04 -9.18 8.46
N ASP A 87 0.51 -10.35 8.82
CA ASP A 87 0.51 -10.81 10.21
C ASP A 87 1.75 -10.39 11.00
N LYS A 88 2.84 -10.06 10.32
CA LYS A 88 4.14 -9.87 10.96
C LYS A 88 4.24 -8.61 11.81
N TYR A 89 3.66 -7.51 11.34
CA TYR A 89 3.67 -6.21 12.02
C TYR A 89 2.30 -5.54 11.86
N LYS A 90 2.04 -4.56 12.72
CA LYS A 90 0.87 -3.69 12.56
C LYS A 90 1.14 -2.68 11.46
N GLN A 91 0.34 -2.69 10.41
CA GLN A 91 0.47 -1.77 9.28
C GLN A 91 -0.42 -0.54 9.48
N TRP A 92 -0.09 0.28 10.47
CA TRP A 92 -0.84 1.54 10.70
C TRP A 92 -0.75 2.49 9.51
N ASN A 93 0.41 2.53 8.84
CA ASN A 93 0.56 3.36 7.65
C ASN A 93 -0.31 2.88 6.49
N ALA A 94 -0.54 1.58 6.37
CA ALA A 94 -1.48 1.03 5.40
C ALA A 94 -2.93 1.43 5.72
N ALA A 95 -3.31 1.45 6.99
CA ALA A 95 -4.61 1.95 7.43
C ALA A 95 -4.78 3.45 7.09
N PHE A 96 -3.74 4.24 7.27
CA PHE A 96 -3.71 5.64 6.87
C PHE A 96 -3.92 5.81 5.36
N ASP A 97 -3.22 5.02 4.54
CA ASP A 97 -3.35 5.02 3.09
C ASP A 97 -4.78 4.67 2.65
N ALA A 98 -5.36 3.64 3.27
CA ALA A 98 -6.75 3.25 3.00
C ALA A 98 -7.74 4.38 3.31
N GLY A 99 -7.59 5.03 4.46
CA GLY A 99 -8.42 6.17 4.85
C GLY A 99 -8.25 7.36 3.92
N TYR A 100 -7.02 7.65 3.51
CA TYR A 100 -6.73 8.72 2.57
C TYR A 100 -7.39 8.47 1.19
N ALA A 101 -7.23 7.27 0.64
CA ALA A 101 -7.87 6.88 -0.61
C ALA A 101 -9.40 6.97 -0.53
N SER A 102 -9.98 6.47 0.57
CA SER A 102 -11.42 6.54 0.82
C SER A 102 -11.94 7.98 0.85
N ALA A 103 -11.22 8.88 1.53
CA ALA A 103 -11.57 10.29 1.61
C ALA A 103 -11.55 10.98 0.25
N LEU A 104 -10.71 10.54 -0.66
CA LEU A 104 -10.65 11.04 -2.04
C LEU A 104 -11.70 10.39 -2.97
N GLY A 105 -12.48 9.44 -2.47
CA GLY A 105 -13.45 8.71 -3.28
C GLY A 105 -12.82 7.65 -4.19
N ILE A 106 -11.58 7.27 -3.94
CA ILE A 106 -10.88 6.23 -4.70
C ILE A 106 -11.27 4.86 -4.12
N PRO A 107 -11.76 3.91 -4.93
CA PRO A 107 -12.13 2.58 -4.46
C PRO A 107 -10.96 1.84 -3.81
N ILE A 108 -11.22 1.20 -2.68
CA ILE A 108 -10.23 0.41 -1.95
C ILE A 108 -10.60 -1.06 -2.01
N ILE A 109 -9.60 -1.90 -2.10
CA ILE A 109 -9.71 -3.34 -1.95
C ILE A 109 -8.78 -3.75 -0.82
N THR A 110 -9.32 -4.38 0.23
CA THR A 110 -8.52 -4.84 1.36
C THR A 110 -8.22 -6.33 1.25
N ILE A 111 -7.00 -6.71 1.62
CA ILE A 111 -6.54 -8.09 1.69
C ILE A 111 -6.02 -8.34 3.10
N HIS A 112 -6.63 -9.28 3.83
CA HIS A 112 -6.16 -9.69 5.15
C HIS A 112 -6.74 -11.05 5.56
N ASP A 113 -6.11 -11.69 6.53
CA ASP A 113 -6.62 -12.94 7.08
C ASP A 113 -7.80 -12.70 8.04
N ALA A 114 -8.58 -13.74 8.27
CA ALA A 114 -9.75 -13.67 9.15
C ALA A 114 -9.42 -13.23 10.59
N SER A 115 -8.20 -13.49 11.05
CA SER A 115 -7.71 -13.04 12.36
C SER A 115 -7.71 -11.53 12.54
N ASN A 116 -7.63 -10.78 11.45
CA ASN A 116 -7.63 -9.32 11.46
C ASN A 116 -9.02 -8.69 11.25
N GLN A 117 -10.04 -9.51 11.05
CA GLN A 117 -11.39 -9.04 10.70
C GLN A 117 -11.93 -8.00 11.69
N HIS A 118 -11.83 -8.26 13.00
CA HIS A 118 -12.36 -7.33 14.00
C HIS A 118 -11.58 -6.01 14.05
N ALA A 119 -10.26 -6.09 13.97
CA ALA A 119 -9.39 -4.90 14.01
C ALA A 119 -9.56 -4.00 12.78
N LEU A 120 -9.88 -4.57 11.63
CA LEU A 120 -10.00 -3.87 10.35
C LEU A 120 -11.44 -3.62 9.91
N LYS A 121 -12.42 -3.87 10.77
CA LYS A 121 -13.85 -3.80 10.42
C LYS A 121 -14.31 -2.48 9.80
N GLU A 122 -13.74 -1.37 10.23
CA GLU A 122 -14.11 -0.05 9.69
C GLU A 122 -13.48 0.20 8.32
N ILE A 123 -12.25 -0.26 8.11
CA ILE A 123 -11.59 -0.21 6.81
C ILE A 123 -12.34 -1.11 5.82
N ASP A 124 -12.71 -2.31 6.25
CA ASP A 124 -13.49 -3.25 5.43
C ASP A 124 -14.84 -2.65 5.03
N ALA A 125 -15.50 -1.96 5.96
CA ALA A 125 -16.78 -1.31 5.69
C ALA A 125 -16.65 -0.18 4.64
N ALA A 126 -15.50 0.47 4.55
CA ALA A 126 -15.21 1.50 3.56
C ALA A 126 -14.72 0.91 2.22
N SER A 127 -14.39 -0.36 2.17
CA SER A 127 -13.79 -1.02 1.01
C SER A 127 -14.85 -1.47 -0.01
N LEU A 128 -14.49 -1.39 -1.28
CA LEU A 128 -15.29 -1.93 -2.38
C LEU A 128 -15.35 -3.47 -2.29
N ALA A 129 -14.25 -4.09 -1.90
CA ALA A 129 -14.14 -5.53 -1.71
C ALA A 129 -13.15 -5.86 -0.60
N VAL A 130 -13.41 -6.98 0.09
CA VAL A 130 -12.53 -7.55 1.12
C VAL A 130 -12.20 -8.97 0.70
N VAL A 131 -10.92 -9.31 0.63
CA VAL A 131 -10.47 -10.64 0.22
C VAL A 131 -9.51 -11.22 1.24
N SER A 132 -9.65 -12.51 1.53
CA SER A 132 -8.77 -13.22 2.45
C SER A 132 -7.58 -13.87 1.74
N ARG A 133 -7.71 -14.15 0.44
CA ARG A 133 -6.65 -14.67 -0.42
C ARG A 133 -6.77 -14.08 -1.82
N PHE A 134 -5.64 -13.85 -2.41
CA PHE A 134 -5.45 -13.23 -3.71
C PHE A 134 -6.21 -13.91 -4.88
N TYR A 135 -6.37 -15.23 -4.82
CA TYR A 135 -6.95 -16.04 -5.90
C TYR A 135 -8.45 -15.81 -6.15
N LEU A 136 -9.16 -15.18 -5.22
CA LEU A 136 -10.60 -14.91 -5.39
C LEU A 136 -10.87 -13.73 -6.32
N PHE A 137 -9.88 -12.94 -6.61
CA PHE A 137 -10.02 -11.74 -7.44
C PHE A 137 -10.17 -12.01 -8.92
N LEU A 138 -9.58 -13.13 -9.38
CA LEU A 138 -9.48 -13.44 -10.80
C LEU A 138 -10.56 -14.40 -11.30
N ASN A 139 -11.38 -14.95 -10.39
CA ASN A 139 -12.42 -15.91 -10.71
C ASN A 139 -13.86 -15.35 -10.58
N THR A 140 -13.98 -14.06 -10.36
CA THR A 140 -15.26 -13.36 -10.36
C THR A 140 -15.35 -12.35 -11.49
#